data_3fca758c97f8e4b8ef57dad2ed67e557
#
_entry.id   3fca758c97f8e4b8ef57dad2ed67e557
#
_cell.length_a   1.000
_cell.length_b   1.000
_cell.length_c   1.000
_cell.angle_alpha   90.00
_cell.angle_beta   90.00
_cell.angle_gamma   90.00
#
_symmetry.space_group_name_H-M   'P 1'
#
loop_
_entity.id
_entity.type
_entity.pdbx_description
1 polymer ?
#
loop_
_entity_poly.entity_id
_entity_poly.type
_entity_poly.pdbx_seq_one_letter_code
_entity_poly.pdbx_strand_id
1 'polypeptide(L)'
;MQAWISLNFLFSTWLCIVVINTIPYTRKIIDIGHILIKRTVKSYHPEILIVILIGIFSWISEPYIWESGLTQLTYFMFYRGLTMWLTILPCLNEHQSIQYLGLFGGHNDYLPLSGHIGVTWILCYYISKKLGYFSYIPLIWQSYLLIAERRHYSVELVNSIVSMWAITKMTN
;
A
#
# COMPACT_ATOMS: atom_id res chain seq x y z
N MET A 1 -8.92 -20.99 11.05
CA MET A 1 -8.62 -20.12 9.92
C MET A 1 -8.27 -18.70 10.37
N GLN A 2 -9.10 -18.00 11.16
CA GLN A 2 -8.82 -16.64 11.63
C GLN A 2 -7.49 -16.45 12.37
N ALA A 3 -7.10 -17.39 13.25
CA ALA A 3 -5.82 -17.31 13.97
C ALA A 3 -4.59 -17.35 13.03
N TRP A 4 -4.66 -18.13 11.96
CA TRP A 4 -3.60 -18.20 10.95
C TRP A 4 -3.48 -16.89 10.14
N ILE A 5 -4.60 -16.26 9.81
CA ILE A 5 -4.63 -14.98 9.09
C ILE A 5 -3.98 -13.90 9.96
N SER A 6 -4.35 -13.83 11.25
CA SER A 6 -3.79 -12.87 12.19
C SER A 6 -2.29 -13.08 12.40
N LEU A 7 -1.84 -14.33 12.53
CA LEU A 7 -0.43 -14.66 12.71
C LEU A 7 0.40 -14.31 11.47
N ASN A 8 -0.08 -14.62 10.27
CA ASN A 8 0.58 -14.25 9.02
C ASN A 8 0.66 -12.74 8.82
N PHE A 9 -0.40 -12.01 9.19
CA PHE A 9 -0.39 -10.55 9.12
C PHE A 9 0.67 -9.95 10.06
N LEU A 10 0.73 -10.41 11.31
CA LEU A 10 1.72 -9.97 12.30
C LEU A 10 3.14 -10.32 11.86
N PHE A 11 3.36 -11.53 11.36
CA PHE A 11 4.67 -11.98 10.88
C PHE A 11 5.13 -11.15 9.66
N SER A 12 4.25 -10.92 8.69
CA SER A 12 4.56 -10.12 7.50
C SER A 12 4.87 -8.67 7.86
N THR A 13 4.13 -8.12 8.83
CA THR A 13 4.36 -6.76 9.33
C THR A 13 5.71 -6.68 10.06
N TRP A 14 6.01 -7.65 10.93
CA TRP A 14 7.29 -7.73 11.63
C TRP A 14 8.46 -7.89 10.66
N LEU A 15 8.33 -8.77 9.65
CA LEU A 15 9.32 -8.96 8.61
C LEU A 15 9.61 -7.65 7.86
N CYS A 16 8.56 -6.89 7.51
CA CYS A 16 8.69 -5.58 6.90
C CYS A 16 9.51 -4.62 7.77
N ILE A 17 9.22 -4.57 9.07
CA ILE A 17 9.92 -3.72 10.03
C ILE A 17 11.41 -4.09 10.14
N VAL A 18 11.70 -5.38 10.26
CA VAL A 18 13.09 -5.88 10.36
C VAL A 18 13.89 -5.53 9.11
N VAL A 19 13.33 -5.79 7.93
CA VAL A 19 14.00 -5.49 6.65
C VAL A 19 14.30 -4.00 6.51
N ILE A 20 13.33 -3.14 6.80
CA ILE A 20 13.53 -1.68 6.72
C ILE A 20 14.69 -1.20 7.57
N ASN A 21 14.83 -1.73 8.77
CA ASN A 21 15.88 -1.29 9.71
C ASN A 21 17.29 -1.81 9.37
N THR A 22 17.41 -2.77 8.45
CA THR A 22 18.70 -3.41 8.10
C THR A 22 19.30 -2.91 6.78
N ILE A 23 18.57 -2.14 5.98
CA ILE A 23 18.99 -1.78 4.62
C ILE A 23 19.74 -0.44 4.58
N PRO A 24 20.95 -0.38 3.98
CA PRO A 24 21.70 0.83 3.83
C PRO A 24 21.16 1.76 2.73
N TYR A 25 21.45 3.05 2.86
CA TYR A 25 21.09 4.10 1.92
C TYR A 25 21.68 3.88 0.52
N THR A 26 20.88 4.07 -0.54
CA THR A 26 21.29 3.92 -1.95
C THR A 26 21.06 5.17 -2.80
N ARG A 27 21.54 5.15 -4.06
CA ARG A 27 21.53 6.29 -5.00
C ARG A 27 20.13 6.68 -5.49
N LYS A 28 19.96 7.95 -5.87
CA LYS A 28 18.69 8.47 -6.45
C LYS A 28 18.34 7.78 -7.77
N ILE A 29 17.05 7.47 -7.96
CA ILE A 29 16.47 6.94 -9.21
C ILE A 29 15.70 8.05 -9.92
N ILE A 30 15.73 8.04 -11.24
CA ILE A 30 14.85 8.89 -12.06
C ILE A 30 13.49 8.17 -12.18
N ASP A 31 12.43 8.83 -11.74
CA ASP A 31 11.07 8.30 -11.77
C ASP A 31 10.17 9.15 -12.66
N ILE A 32 9.47 8.49 -13.59
CA ILE A 32 8.66 9.16 -14.60
C ILE A 32 7.47 9.92 -14.01
N GLY A 33 6.85 9.39 -12.96
CA GLY A 33 5.75 10.07 -12.26
C GLY A 33 6.23 11.32 -11.56
N HIS A 34 7.46 11.31 -11.04
CA HIS A 34 8.08 12.49 -10.43
C HIS A 34 8.44 13.58 -11.45
N ILE A 35 8.65 13.21 -12.71
CA ILE A 35 8.86 14.18 -13.80
C ILE A 35 7.52 14.81 -14.21
N LEU A 36 6.48 13.98 -14.35
CA LEU A 36 5.19 14.42 -14.89
C LEU A 36 4.32 15.14 -13.84
N ILE A 37 4.41 14.75 -12.58
CA ILE A 37 3.59 15.29 -11.49
C ILE A 37 4.43 16.25 -10.66
N LYS A 38 3.98 17.52 -10.61
CA LYS A 38 4.63 18.56 -9.79
C LYS A 38 4.57 18.20 -8.32
N ARG A 39 5.71 18.32 -7.63
CA ARG A 39 5.78 18.11 -6.18
C ARG A 39 4.85 19.08 -5.45
N THR A 40 4.06 18.58 -4.50
CA THR A 40 3.32 19.39 -3.53
C THR A 40 4.02 19.35 -2.18
N VAL A 41 4.02 20.51 -1.51
CA VAL A 41 4.55 20.63 -0.13
C VAL A 41 3.43 20.41 0.89
N LYS A 42 2.16 20.53 0.46
CA LYS A 42 1.01 20.31 1.33
C LYS A 42 0.77 18.81 1.50
N SER A 43 0.76 18.34 2.75
CA SER A 43 0.29 17.00 3.04
C SER A 43 -1.24 16.96 2.94
N TYR A 44 -1.75 16.08 2.09
CA TYR A 44 -3.20 15.85 1.94
C TYR A 44 -3.67 14.66 2.79
N HIS A 45 -2.81 14.15 3.66
CA HIS A 45 -3.13 13.03 4.56
C HIS A 45 -3.83 11.89 3.83
N PRO A 46 -3.13 11.17 2.94
CA PRO A 46 -3.72 10.08 2.14
C PRO A 46 -4.38 9.00 3.02
N GLU A 47 -4.02 8.93 4.30
CA GLU A 47 -4.61 8.06 5.30
C GLU A 47 -6.11 8.36 5.54
N ILE A 48 -6.53 9.63 5.43
CA ILE A 48 -7.93 10.03 5.60
C ILE A 48 -8.82 9.35 4.55
N LEU A 49 -8.34 9.27 3.31
CA LEU A 49 -9.07 8.58 2.25
C LEU A 49 -9.31 7.11 2.59
N ILE A 50 -8.30 6.44 3.14
CA ILE A 50 -8.42 5.04 3.57
C ILE A 50 -9.47 4.91 4.67
N VAL A 51 -9.46 5.80 5.66
CA VAL A 51 -10.47 5.78 6.75
C VAL A 51 -11.89 5.96 6.21
N ILE A 52 -12.09 6.88 5.26
CA ILE A 52 -13.39 7.08 4.60
C ILE A 52 -13.82 5.81 3.85
N LEU A 53 -12.91 5.20 3.09
CA LEU A 53 -13.20 3.98 2.35
C LEU A 53 -13.51 2.80 3.29
N ILE A 54 -12.82 2.68 4.42
CA ILE A 54 -13.13 1.67 5.45
C ILE A 54 -14.55 1.90 5.98
N GLY A 55 -14.95 3.15 6.26
CA GLY A 55 -16.29 3.48 6.69
C GLY A 55 -17.36 3.07 5.67
N ILE A 56 -17.18 3.41 4.40
CA ILE A 56 -18.08 3.01 3.30
C ILE A 56 -18.12 1.49 3.18
N PHE A 57 -16.96 0.85 3.18
CA PHE A 57 -16.83 -0.60 3.08
C PHE A 57 -17.56 -1.31 4.23
N SER A 58 -17.37 -0.84 5.48
CA SER A 58 -18.04 -1.38 6.67
C SER A 58 -19.55 -1.29 6.59
N TRP A 59 -20.04 -0.19 6.03
CA TRP A 59 -21.48 0.03 5.88
C TRP A 59 -22.15 -0.89 4.85
N ILE A 60 -21.42 -1.24 3.76
CA ILE A 60 -21.98 -2.01 2.65
C ILE A 60 -21.63 -3.49 2.66
N SER A 61 -20.67 -3.91 3.52
CA SER A 61 -20.07 -5.24 3.45
C SER A 61 -20.65 -6.20 4.48
N GLU A 62 -20.81 -7.43 4.06
CA GLU A 62 -21.17 -8.56 4.91
C GLU A 62 -19.91 -9.18 5.56
N PRO A 63 -20.03 -9.88 6.71
CA PRO A 63 -18.87 -10.40 7.44
C PRO A 63 -17.91 -11.26 6.62
N TYR A 64 -18.40 -12.07 5.70
CA TYR A 64 -17.57 -12.94 4.85
C TYR A 64 -16.69 -12.15 3.88
N ILE A 65 -17.13 -10.93 3.49
CA ILE A 65 -16.35 -10.04 2.61
C ILE A 65 -15.14 -9.51 3.36
N TRP A 66 -15.29 -9.21 4.66
CA TRP A 66 -14.19 -8.84 5.52
C TRP A 66 -13.13 -9.94 5.61
N GLU A 67 -13.55 -11.19 5.77
CA GLU A 67 -12.64 -12.33 5.82
C GLU A 67 -11.84 -12.47 4.52
N SER A 68 -12.52 -12.38 3.39
CA SER A 68 -11.87 -12.39 2.07
C SER A 68 -10.90 -11.23 1.88
N GLY A 69 -11.30 -10.01 2.24
CA GLY A 69 -10.46 -8.82 2.14
C GLY A 69 -9.21 -8.90 3.02
N LEU A 70 -9.35 -9.37 4.25
CA LEU A 70 -8.23 -9.58 5.18
C LEU A 70 -7.28 -10.69 4.69
N THR A 71 -7.83 -11.75 4.10
CA THR A 71 -7.02 -12.81 3.49
C THR A 71 -6.18 -12.25 2.33
N GLN A 72 -6.78 -11.48 1.43
CA GLN A 72 -6.06 -10.84 0.33
C GLN A 72 -5.00 -9.86 0.83
N LEU A 73 -5.32 -9.06 1.85
CA LEU A 73 -4.36 -8.15 2.48
C LEU A 73 -3.18 -8.92 3.08
N THR A 74 -3.43 -10.05 3.72
CA THR A 74 -2.37 -10.90 4.29
C THR A 74 -1.43 -11.42 3.21
N TYR A 75 -1.94 -11.93 2.08
CA TYR A 75 -1.11 -12.35 0.95
C TYR A 75 -0.30 -11.19 0.38
N PHE A 76 -0.92 -10.03 0.23
CA PHE A 76 -0.24 -8.84 -0.24
C PHE A 76 0.89 -8.40 0.69
N MET A 77 0.64 -8.36 2.00
CA MET A 77 1.65 -7.97 3.00
C MET A 77 2.80 -8.98 3.06
N PHE A 78 2.52 -10.26 2.93
CA PHE A 78 3.54 -11.30 2.82
C PHE A 78 4.40 -11.11 1.57
N TYR A 79 3.78 -10.93 0.41
CA TYR A 79 4.48 -10.66 -0.85
C TYR A 79 5.29 -9.37 -0.79
N ARG A 80 4.74 -8.30 -0.19
CA ARG A 80 5.44 -7.05 0.08
C ARG A 80 6.69 -7.29 0.92
N GLY A 81 6.60 -8.07 1.99
CA GLY A 81 7.73 -8.44 2.82
C GLY A 81 8.85 -9.14 2.03
N LEU A 82 8.49 -10.13 1.20
CA LEU A 82 9.45 -10.84 0.35
C LEU A 82 10.14 -9.89 -0.66
N THR A 83 9.36 -9.04 -1.33
CA THR A 83 9.91 -8.11 -2.33
C THR A 83 10.83 -7.07 -1.71
N MET A 84 10.60 -6.67 -0.46
CA MET A 84 11.51 -5.79 0.29
C MET A 84 12.89 -6.41 0.50
N TRP A 85 12.97 -7.71 0.71
CA TRP A 85 14.23 -8.44 0.83
C TRP A 85 15.02 -8.46 -0.48
N LEU A 86 14.31 -8.45 -1.60
CA LEU A 86 14.90 -8.63 -2.93
C LEU A 86 15.21 -7.31 -3.63
N THR A 87 14.62 -6.20 -3.18
CA THR A 87 14.68 -4.93 -3.91
C THR A 87 14.92 -3.78 -2.95
N ILE A 88 16.03 -3.08 -3.14
CA ILE A 88 16.37 -1.88 -2.40
C ILE A 88 16.15 -0.68 -3.32
N LEU A 89 15.18 0.16 -2.99
CA LEU A 89 14.97 1.45 -3.66
C LEU A 89 15.58 2.58 -2.83
N PRO A 90 16.14 3.63 -3.47
CA PRO A 90 16.71 4.76 -2.76
C PRO A 90 15.63 5.63 -2.09
N CYS A 91 16.03 6.27 -0.99
CA CYS A 91 15.20 7.20 -0.25
C CYS A 91 14.83 8.44 -1.07
N LEU A 92 13.55 8.81 -1.07
CA LEU A 92 13.04 9.99 -1.78
C LEU A 92 13.23 11.29 -1.01
N ASN A 93 13.26 11.23 0.32
CA ASN A 93 13.32 12.39 1.20
C ASN A 93 14.46 12.27 2.22
N GLU A 94 15.51 13.06 2.04
CA GLU A 94 16.73 13.07 2.91
C GLU A 94 16.44 13.49 4.38
N HIS A 95 15.26 14.05 4.67
CA HIS A 95 14.93 14.62 5.99
C HIS A 95 13.89 13.84 6.81
N GLN A 96 13.36 12.75 6.31
CA GLN A 96 12.38 11.96 7.08
C GLN A 96 13.01 10.72 7.72
N SER A 97 13.96 10.94 8.63
CA SER A 97 14.42 9.92 9.57
C SER A 97 13.43 9.69 10.73
N ILE A 98 12.13 9.89 10.52
CA ILE A 98 11.16 9.75 11.59
C ILE A 98 10.69 8.30 11.62
N GLN A 99 11.11 7.64 12.69
CA GLN A 99 10.64 6.35 13.15
C GLN A 99 9.13 6.38 13.43
N TYR A 100 8.30 6.20 12.41
CA TYR A 100 6.93 5.82 12.65
C TYR A 100 6.84 4.29 12.66
N LEU A 101 6.71 3.74 13.86
CA LEU A 101 6.14 2.41 14.09
C LEU A 101 4.68 2.42 13.63
N GLY A 102 4.43 2.55 12.35
CA GLY A 102 3.08 2.50 11.80
C GLY A 102 2.84 1.13 11.17
N LEU A 103 1.68 0.56 11.41
CA LEU A 103 1.17 -0.64 10.72
C LEU A 103 1.28 -0.55 9.18
N PHE A 104 1.41 0.65 8.62
CA PHE A 104 1.40 0.94 7.20
C PHE A 104 2.69 1.57 6.65
N GLY A 105 3.63 1.93 7.50
CA GLY A 105 4.83 2.60 7.05
C GLY A 105 5.93 2.63 8.09
N GLY A 106 6.91 1.75 7.98
CA GLY A 106 8.26 2.11 8.29
C GLY A 106 8.77 3.10 7.24
N HIS A 107 9.97 3.60 7.31
CA HIS A 107 10.55 4.50 6.30
C HIS A 107 10.04 4.19 4.91
N ASN A 108 9.23 5.10 4.36
CA ASN A 108 8.45 4.90 3.12
C ASN A 108 9.31 4.72 1.87
N ASP A 109 10.62 4.80 2.03
CA ASP A 109 11.53 5.10 0.95
C ASP A 109 12.20 3.89 0.33
N TYR A 110 11.92 2.67 0.83
CA TYR A 110 12.59 1.45 0.37
C TYR A 110 11.64 0.34 -0.10
N LEU A 111 10.35 0.64 -0.21
CA LEU A 111 9.34 -0.38 -0.40
C LEU A 111 8.98 -0.56 -1.87
N PRO A 112 9.24 -1.72 -2.49
CA PRO A 112 8.86 -1.98 -3.88
C PRO A 112 7.34 -2.04 -4.09
N LEU A 113 6.56 -2.06 -2.99
CA LEU A 113 5.10 -2.10 -3.00
C LEU A 113 4.51 -1.11 -1.97
N SER A 114 3.57 -0.29 -2.40
CA SER A 114 2.85 0.66 -1.54
C SER A 114 1.74 -0.02 -0.73
N GLY A 115 1.85 0.02 0.61
CA GLY A 115 0.78 -0.46 1.49
C GLY A 115 -0.52 0.34 1.34
N HIS A 116 -0.43 1.66 1.13
CA HIS A 116 -1.58 2.51 0.87
C HIS A 116 -2.38 2.04 -0.35
N ILE A 117 -1.68 1.75 -1.46
CA ILE A 117 -2.32 1.27 -2.69
C ILE A 117 -2.94 -0.10 -2.48
N GLY A 118 -2.24 -1.02 -1.78
CA GLY A 118 -2.78 -2.36 -1.50
C GLY A 118 -4.11 -2.31 -0.75
N VAL A 119 -4.17 -1.54 0.35
CA VAL A 119 -5.41 -1.37 1.14
C VAL A 119 -6.49 -0.67 0.31
N THR A 120 -6.16 0.42 -0.37
CA THR A 120 -7.12 1.16 -1.20
C THR A 120 -7.69 0.29 -2.32
N TRP A 121 -6.86 -0.55 -2.96
CA TRP A 121 -7.32 -1.51 -3.97
C TRP A 121 -8.38 -2.45 -3.42
N ILE A 122 -8.13 -3.12 -2.28
CA ILE A 122 -9.06 -4.07 -1.68
C ILE A 122 -10.40 -3.39 -1.42
N LEU A 123 -10.39 -2.22 -0.79
CA LEU A 123 -11.60 -1.46 -0.48
C LEU A 123 -12.35 -1.09 -1.76
N CYS A 124 -11.68 -0.53 -2.75
CA CYS A 124 -12.27 -0.19 -4.04
C CYS A 124 -12.84 -1.41 -4.77
N TYR A 125 -12.13 -2.54 -4.74
CA TYR A 125 -12.57 -3.78 -5.38
C TYR A 125 -13.88 -4.28 -4.81
N TYR A 126 -14.02 -4.36 -3.48
CA TYR A 126 -15.25 -4.84 -2.87
C TYR A 126 -16.39 -3.82 -2.96
N ILE A 127 -16.09 -2.53 -2.84
CA ILE A 127 -17.06 -1.45 -3.06
C ILE A 127 -17.58 -1.49 -4.52
N SER A 128 -16.70 -1.80 -5.49
CA SER A 128 -17.08 -1.84 -6.90
C SER A 128 -18.12 -2.92 -7.23
N LYS A 129 -18.18 -3.99 -6.47
CA LYS A 129 -19.20 -5.04 -6.63
C LYS A 129 -20.63 -4.51 -6.36
N LYS A 130 -20.77 -3.44 -5.57
CA LYS A 130 -22.07 -2.81 -5.26
C LYS A 130 -22.27 -1.47 -5.97
N LEU A 131 -21.24 -0.64 -6.06
CA LEU A 131 -21.32 0.73 -6.58
C LEU A 131 -20.73 0.89 -8.00
N GLY A 132 -20.22 -0.19 -8.58
CA GLY A 132 -19.64 -0.17 -9.93
C GLY A 132 -18.26 0.44 -10.00
N TYR A 133 -17.75 0.64 -11.21
CA TYR A 133 -16.35 1.01 -11.49
C TYR A 133 -15.94 2.41 -10.99
N PHE A 134 -16.88 3.30 -10.74
CA PHE A 134 -16.59 4.62 -10.17
C PHE A 134 -15.91 4.55 -8.79
N SER A 135 -16.07 3.44 -8.07
CA SER A 135 -15.40 3.20 -6.79
C SER A 135 -13.85 3.11 -6.90
N TYR A 136 -13.30 3.03 -8.11
CA TYR A 136 -11.84 3.08 -8.33
C TYR A 136 -11.28 4.51 -8.45
N ILE A 137 -12.12 5.56 -8.50
CA ILE A 137 -11.67 6.96 -8.50
C ILE A 137 -10.77 7.25 -7.28
N PRO A 138 -11.10 6.80 -6.05
CA PRO A 138 -10.20 6.96 -4.90
C PRO A 138 -8.82 6.36 -5.08
N LEU A 139 -8.69 5.22 -5.77
CA LEU A 139 -7.41 4.60 -6.05
C LEU A 139 -6.53 5.48 -6.96
N ILE A 140 -7.13 6.08 -8.00
CA ILE A 140 -6.44 7.00 -8.91
C ILE A 140 -5.98 8.24 -8.12
N TRP A 141 -6.86 8.79 -7.31
CA TRP A 141 -6.56 9.96 -6.48
C TRP A 141 -5.46 9.68 -5.46
N GLN A 142 -5.54 8.54 -4.77
CA GLN A 142 -4.51 8.09 -3.84
C GLN A 142 -3.14 7.95 -4.52
N SER A 143 -3.12 7.35 -5.71
CA SER A 143 -1.90 7.20 -6.50
C SER A 143 -1.28 8.55 -6.86
N TYR A 144 -2.11 9.49 -7.30
CA TYR A 144 -1.68 10.86 -7.58
C TYR A 144 -1.06 11.55 -6.36
N LEU A 145 -1.73 11.48 -5.20
CA LEU A 145 -1.25 12.10 -3.96
C LEU A 145 0.11 11.53 -3.52
N LEU A 146 0.27 10.21 -3.55
CA LEU A 146 1.50 9.55 -3.14
C LEU A 146 2.71 9.94 -4.01
N ILE A 147 2.50 10.14 -5.32
CA ILE A 147 3.55 10.64 -6.23
C ILE A 147 3.80 12.14 -6.01
N ALA A 148 2.75 12.94 -5.89
CA ALA A 148 2.86 14.39 -5.70
C ALA A 148 3.57 14.76 -4.39
N GLU A 149 3.34 14.01 -3.33
CA GLU A 149 3.99 14.17 -2.03
C GLU A 149 5.39 13.53 -1.96
N ARG A 150 5.84 12.87 -3.03
CA ARG A 150 7.12 12.13 -3.07
C ARG A 150 7.22 11.05 -1.98
N ARG A 151 6.11 10.39 -1.67
CA ARG A 151 6.08 9.27 -0.73
C ARG A 151 6.42 7.95 -1.38
N HIS A 152 6.19 7.82 -2.70
CA HIS A 152 6.42 6.61 -3.47
C HIS A 152 6.93 6.91 -4.88
N TYR A 153 7.63 5.96 -5.45
CA TYR A 153 7.93 5.90 -6.87
C TYR A 153 6.75 5.37 -7.68
N SER A 154 6.63 5.75 -8.95
CA SER A 154 5.58 5.24 -9.85
C SER A 154 5.60 3.71 -9.95
N VAL A 155 6.78 3.11 -10.00
CA VAL A 155 6.95 1.66 -10.09
C VAL A 155 6.37 0.93 -8.89
N GLU A 156 6.44 1.50 -7.69
CA GLU A 156 5.86 0.92 -6.49
C GLU A 156 4.34 0.87 -6.56
N LEU A 157 3.72 1.93 -7.08
CA LEU A 157 2.27 1.99 -7.25
C LEU A 157 1.78 0.99 -8.29
N VAL A 158 2.44 0.95 -9.46
CA VAL A 158 2.10 0.00 -10.53
C VAL A 158 2.25 -1.44 -10.04
N ASN A 159 3.37 -1.76 -9.40
CA ASN A 159 3.59 -3.10 -8.84
C ASN A 159 2.55 -3.47 -7.79
N SER A 160 2.14 -2.53 -6.94
CA SER A 160 1.09 -2.77 -5.93
C SER A 160 -0.25 -3.07 -6.59
N ILE A 161 -0.65 -2.31 -7.61
CA ILE A 161 -1.90 -2.52 -8.37
C ILE A 161 -1.89 -3.89 -9.06
N VAL A 162 -0.81 -4.22 -9.77
CA VAL A 162 -0.68 -5.50 -10.48
C VAL A 162 -0.69 -6.68 -9.50
N SER A 163 0.04 -6.57 -8.39
CA SER A 163 0.07 -7.61 -7.35
C SER A 163 -1.29 -7.82 -6.72
N MET A 164 -1.99 -6.74 -6.38
CA MET A 164 -3.34 -6.83 -5.80
C MET A 164 -4.36 -7.38 -6.79
N TRP A 165 -4.27 -6.99 -8.05
CA TRP A 165 -5.09 -7.56 -9.11
C TRP A 165 -4.89 -9.08 -9.23
N ALA A 166 -3.63 -9.53 -9.24
CA ALA A 166 -3.30 -10.96 -9.31
C ALA A 166 -3.82 -11.72 -8.08
N ILE A 167 -3.55 -11.22 -6.86
CA ILE A 167 -4.04 -11.81 -5.61
C ILE A 167 -5.56 -11.92 -5.61
N THR A 168 -6.25 -10.86 -6.02
CA THR A 168 -7.71 -10.82 -6.09
C THR A 168 -8.26 -11.87 -7.07
N LYS A 169 -7.57 -12.11 -8.19
CA LYS A 169 -7.95 -13.14 -9.17
C LYS A 169 -7.68 -14.57 -8.68
N MET A 170 -6.64 -14.77 -7.88
CA MET A 170 -6.30 -16.10 -7.34
C MET A 170 -7.19 -16.51 -6.16
N THR A 171 -7.79 -15.57 -5.46
CA THR A 171 -8.54 -15.82 -4.22
C THR A 171 -10.07 -15.71 -4.38
N ASN A 172 -10.57 -15.34 -5.54
CA ASN A 172 -11.99 -15.34 -5.92
C ASN A 172 -12.27 -16.37 -7.00
#